data_31900f7797e65ba04cc4d2c046ad1ebc
#
_entry.id   31900f7797e65ba04cc4d2c046ad1ebc
#
_cell.length_a   1.000
_cell.length_b   1.000
_cell.length_c   1.000
_cell.angle_alpha   90.00
_cell.angle_beta   90.00
_cell.angle_gamma   90.00
#
_symmetry.space_group_name_H-M   'P 1'
#
loop_
_entity.id
_entity.type
_entity.pdbx_description
1 polymer ?
#
loop_
_entity_poly.entity_id
_entity_poly.type
_entity_poly.pdbx_seq_one_letter_code
_entity_poly.pdbx_strand_id
1 'polypeptide(L)'
;MSAARIALDTARKVSKSRDFWILFGTFFVCGLSTNGLIGTHFIPAAHDHGMNETVAASLLALVGVFDVIGTIFSGWLTDRIDPRKLLFFYYGLRGLSLFLLPSILFSTMHPSTLVFIIFYGLDWVATVPPTIMLCRHVLGVQRATVVYGWVFVGHQVGASVAAIGAAVLRVKLGDYAIAFYISATMCLVAALAVLRIAKGVNAAILRG
;
A
#
# COMPACT_ATOMS: atom_id res chain seq x y z
N MET A 1 -26.98 3.92 19.21
CA MET A 1 -26.99 3.57 17.76
C MET A 1 -26.28 2.24 17.60
N SER A 2 -26.78 1.35 16.74
CA SER A 2 -26.07 0.09 16.44
C SER A 2 -24.76 0.36 15.68
N ALA A 3 -23.75 -0.51 15.83
CA ALA A 3 -22.45 -0.39 15.13
C ALA A 3 -22.63 -0.27 13.61
N ALA A 4 -23.55 -1.01 13.01
CA ALA A 4 -23.88 -0.94 11.60
C ALA A 4 -24.39 0.45 11.17
N ARG A 5 -25.26 1.07 11.97
CA ARG A 5 -25.73 2.46 11.72
C ARG A 5 -24.59 3.47 11.77
N ILE A 6 -23.67 3.32 12.73
CA ILE A 6 -22.49 4.20 12.84
C ILE A 6 -21.61 4.05 11.61
N ALA A 7 -21.37 2.82 11.14
CA ALA A 7 -20.56 2.55 9.95
C ALA A 7 -21.19 3.18 8.70
N LEU A 8 -22.49 2.96 8.45
CA LEU A 8 -23.20 3.50 7.29
C LEU A 8 -23.31 5.04 7.32
N ASP A 9 -23.61 5.64 8.49
CA ASP A 9 -23.63 7.08 8.64
C ASP A 9 -22.24 7.69 8.37
N THR A 10 -21.19 7.04 8.86
CA THR A 10 -19.82 7.44 8.58
C THR A 10 -19.51 7.35 7.09
N ALA A 11 -19.86 6.25 6.41
CA ALA A 11 -19.66 6.09 4.97
C ALA A 11 -20.33 7.20 4.17
N ARG A 12 -21.61 7.53 4.49
CA ARG A 12 -22.35 8.63 3.85
C ARG A 12 -21.69 10.00 4.05
N LYS A 13 -21.11 10.25 5.21
CA LYS A 13 -20.43 11.52 5.50
C LYS A 13 -19.08 11.61 4.80
N VAL A 14 -18.26 10.55 4.86
CA VAL A 14 -16.92 10.56 4.24
C VAL A 14 -16.96 10.53 2.72
N SER A 15 -17.99 9.91 2.12
CA SER A 15 -18.14 9.86 0.65
C SER A 15 -18.25 11.25 -0.01
N LYS A 16 -18.59 12.28 0.76
CA LYS A 16 -18.61 13.68 0.33
C LYS A 16 -17.23 14.36 0.42
N SER A 17 -16.25 13.70 1.05
CA SER A 17 -14.91 14.25 1.27
C SER A 17 -13.97 13.88 0.14
N ARG A 18 -13.33 14.87 -0.48
CA ARG A 18 -12.23 14.65 -1.42
C ARG A 18 -11.07 13.91 -0.76
N ASP A 19 -10.71 14.29 0.47
CA ASP A 19 -9.58 13.71 1.19
C ASP A 19 -9.81 12.22 1.49
N PHE A 20 -11.07 11.84 1.78
CA PHE A 20 -11.43 10.43 1.92
C PHE A 20 -11.16 9.64 0.63
N TRP A 21 -11.56 10.15 -0.52
CA TRP A 21 -11.35 9.45 -1.79
C TRP A 21 -9.87 9.37 -2.19
N ILE A 22 -9.07 10.37 -1.82
CA ILE A 22 -7.61 10.30 -2.00
C ILE A 22 -7.03 9.19 -1.10
N LEU A 23 -7.41 9.15 0.19
CA LEU A 23 -6.98 8.10 1.11
C LEU A 23 -7.43 6.71 0.64
N PHE A 24 -8.68 6.56 0.23
CA PHE A 24 -9.22 5.32 -0.31
C PHE A 24 -8.45 4.85 -1.54
N GLY A 25 -8.23 5.74 -2.51
CA GLY A 25 -7.51 5.42 -3.75
C GLY A 25 -6.03 5.11 -3.53
N THR A 26 -5.35 5.86 -2.66
CA THR A 26 -3.94 5.59 -2.36
C THR A 26 -3.78 4.31 -1.53
N PHE A 27 -4.72 4.00 -0.67
CA PHE A 27 -4.70 2.75 0.08
C PHE A 27 -5.15 1.54 -0.76
N PHE A 28 -5.98 1.76 -1.79
CA PHE A 28 -6.21 0.78 -2.86
C PHE A 28 -4.89 0.42 -3.55
N VAL A 29 -4.06 1.42 -3.91
CA VAL A 29 -2.74 1.19 -4.51
C VAL A 29 -1.80 0.47 -3.54
N CYS A 30 -1.90 0.75 -2.23
CA CYS A 30 -1.18 -0.02 -1.21
C CYS A 30 -1.51 -1.50 -1.30
N GLY A 31 -2.79 -1.88 -1.22
CA GLY A 31 -3.23 -3.27 -1.32
C GLY A 31 -2.85 -3.93 -2.64
N LEU A 32 -3.00 -3.18 -3.74
CA LEU A 32 -2.63 -3.63 -5.07
C LEU A 32 -1.13 -3.99 -5.14
N SER A 33 -0.25 -3.13 -4.65
CA SER A 33 1.21 -3.33 -4.72
C SER A 33 1.73 -4.36 -3.70
N THR A 34 1.17 -4.40 -2.49
CA THR A 34 1.62 -5.30 -1.43
C THR A 34 0.95 -6.67 -1.51
N ASN A 35 -0.20 -6.85 -0.87
CA ASN A 35 -0.85 -8.15 -0.73
C ASN A 35 -1.26 -8.76 -2.08
N GLY A 36 -1.78 -7.91 -2.99
CA GLY A 36 -2.27 -8.37 -4.29
C GLY A 36 -1.16 -8.77 -5.25
N LEU A 37 -0.11 -7.97 -5.37
CA LEU A 37 0.98 -8.25 -6.31
C LEU A 37 2.12 -9.02 -5.65
N ILE A 38 2.86 -8.41 -4.72
CA ILE A 38 4.04 -9.07 -4.14
C ILE A 38 3.64 -10.26 -3.25
N GLY A 39 2.65 -10.09 -2.37
CA GLY A 39 2.21 -11.17 -1.48
C GLY A 39 1.71 -12.42 -2.22
N THR A 40 1.11 -12.24 -3.40
CA THR A 40 0.52 -13.35 -4.18
C THR A 40 1.45 -13.84 -5.29
N HIS A 41 2.21 -12.96 -5.95
CA HIS A 41 2.89 -13.28 -7.20
C HIS A 41 4.42 -13.20 -7.13
N PHE A 42 5.02 -12.81 -6.00
CA PHE A 42 6.49 -12.77 -5.89
C PHE A 42 7.13 -14.14 -6.07
N ILE A 43 6.60 -15.18 -5.42
CA ILE A 43 7.14 -16.54 -5.53
C ILE A 43 7.01 -17.08 -6.96
N PRO A 44 5.81 -17.03 -7.60
CA PRO A 44 5.71 -17.43 -9.01
C PRO A 44 6.59 -16.61 -9.96
N ALA A 45 6.70 -15.28 -9.75
CA ALA A 45 7.56 -14.45 -10.58
C ALA A 45 9.05 -14.80 -10.43
N ALA A 46 9.51 -15.07 -9.21
CA ALA A 46 10.87 -15.51 -8.95
C ALA A 46 11.14 -16.90 -9.56
N HIS A 47 10.16 -17.80 -9.49
CA HIS A 47 10.24 -19.12 -10.13
C HIS A 47 10.34 -19.02 -11.65
N ASP A 48 9.60 -18.10 -12.29
CA ASP A 48 9.71 -17.85 -13.74
C ASP A 48 11.12 -17.38 -14.16
N HIS A 49 11.89 -16.80 -13.22
CA HIS A 49 13.31 -16.45 -13.42
C HIS A 49 14.29 -17.55 -12.97
N GLY A 50 13.79 -18.77 -12.70
CA GLY A 50 14.59 -19.94 -12.32
C GLY A 50 14.96 -20.02 -10.83
N MET A 51 14.41 -19.15 -9.97
CA MET A 51 14.66 -19.21 -8.53
C MET A 51 13.90 -20.39 -7.91
N ASN A 52 14.54 -21.11 -6.99
CA ASN A 52 13.87 -22.16 -6.23
C ASN A 52 12.76 -21.55 -5.35
N GLU A 53 11.58 -22.18 -5.33
CA GLU A 53 10.40 -21.70 -4.58
C GLU A 53 10.67 -21.54 -3.08
N THR A 54 11.45 -22.43 -2.47
CA THR A 54 11.80 -22.34 -1.05
C THR A 54 12.65 -21.10 -0.79
N VAL A 55 13.57 -20.74 -1.69
CA VAL A 55 14.39 -19.53 -1.59
C VAL A 55 13.49 -18.29 -1.75
N ALA A 56 12.61 -18.27 -2.74
CA ALA A 56 11.68 -17.18 -2.96
C ALA A 56 10.73 -17.00 -1.75
N ALA A 57 10.21 -18.09 -1.18
CA ALA A 57 9.38 -18.06 0.02
C ALA A 57 10.15 -17.52 1.24
N SER A 58 11.43 -17.89 1.39
CA SER A 58 12.29 -17.37 2.47
C SER A 58 12.54 -15.86 2.33
N LEU A 59 12.73 -15.37 1.10
CA LEU A 59 12.84 -13.94 0.84
C LEU A 59 11.54 -13.19 1.16
N LEU A 60 10.38 -13.76 0.81
CA LEU A 60 9.10 -13.17 1.15
C LEU A 60 8.85 -13.19 2.68
N ALA A 61 9.26 -14.24 3.39
CA ALA A 61 9.23 -14.28 4.85
C ALA A 61 10.12 -13.20 5.47
N LEU A 62 11.28 -12.93 4.87
CA LEU A 62 12.19 -11.87 5.31
C LEU A 62 11.57 -10.47 5.14
N VAL A 63 10.74 -10.23 4.11
CA VAL A 63 9.91 -9.02 4.00
C VAL A 63 9.09 -8.81 5.28
N GLY A 64 8.46 -9.87 5.82
CA GLY A 64 7.68 -9.79 7.06
C GLY A 64 8.52 -9.40 8.28
N VAL A 65 9.77 -9.84 8.37
CA VAL A 65 10.68 -9.44 9.45
C VAL A 65 10.99 -7.95 9.39
N PHE A 66 11.33 -7.43 8.22
CA PHE A 66 11.60 -6.01 8.03
C PHE A 66 10.35 -5.15 8.16
N ASP A 67 9.17 -5.68 7.83
CA ASP A 67 7.89 -4.99 8.01
C ASP A 67 7.61 -4.62 9.48
N VAL A 68 7.91 -5.52 10.42
CA VAL A 68 7.77 -5.21 11.85
C VAL A 68 8.64 -4.00 12.23
N ILE A 69 9.89 -3.98 11.79
CA ILE A 69 10.82 -2.86 12.05
C ILE A 69 10.31 -1.58 11.39
N GLY A 70 9.95 -1.66 10.11
CA GLY A 70 9.48 -0.52 9.33
C GLY A 70 8.20 0.10 9.88
N THR A 71 7.24 -0.73 10.30
CA THR A 71 5.96 -0.28 10.86
C THR A 71 6.16 0.45 12.20
N ILE A 72 7.01 -0.08 13.10
CA ILE A 72 7.34 0.58 14.37
C ILE A 72 8.00 1.93 14.11
N PHE A 73 9.00 1.95 13.21
CA PHE A 73 9.71 3.18 12.86
C PHE A 73 8.79 4.21 12.18
N SER A 74 7.89 3.76 11.30
CA SER A 74 6.88 4.62 10.67
C SER A 74 5.93 5.22 11.69
N GLY A 75 5.49 4.47 12.69
CA GLY A 75 4.69 5.00 13.80
C GLY A 75 5.41 6.15 14.51
N TRP A 76 6.67 5.96 14.86
CA TRP A 76 7.50 6.98 15.49
C TRP A 76 7.72 8.22 14.60
N LEU A 77 7.90 8.04 13.29
CA LEU A 77 8.02 9.12 12.31
C LEU A 77 6.70 9.89 12.14
N THR A 78 5.57 9.20 12.17
CA THR A 78 4.22 9.79 11.98
C THR A 78 3.91 10.84 13.05
N ASP A 79 4.46 10.69 14.26
CA ASP A 79 4.30 11.67 15.33
C ASP A 79 5.20 12.91 15.17
N ARG A 80 6.16 12.90 14.25
CA ARG A 80 7.21 13.93 14.08
C ARG A 80 7.20 14.62 12.73
N ILE A 81 6.74 13.91 11.71
CA ILE A 81 6.78 14.37 10.32
C ILE A 81 5.36 14.43 9.77
N ASP A 82 5.08 15.38 8.88
CA ASP A 82 3.79 15.48 8.19
C ASP A 82 3.44 14.14 7.51
N PRO A 83 2.33 13.47 7.91
CA PRO A 83 1.96 12.16 7.40
C PRO A 83 1.84 12.09 5.86
N ARG A 84 1.50 13.21 5.20
CA ARG A 84 1.41 13.27 3.74
C ARG A 84 2.79 13.15 3.08
N LYS A 85 3.82 13.77 3.70
CA LYS A 85 5.19 13.65 3.23
C LYS A 85 5.72 12.24 3.42
N LEU A 86 5.39 11.60 4.57
CA LEU A 86 5.75 10.20 4.80
C LEU A 86 5.15 9.29 3.74
N LEU A 87 3.84 9.41 3.47
CA LEU A 87 3.18 8.63 2.43
C LEU A 87 3.75 8.91 1.04
N PHE A 88 4.12 10.17 0.73
CA PHE A 88 4.78 10.50 -0.52
C PHE A 88 6.08 9.71 -0.70
N PHE A 89 6.93 9.67 0.33
CA PHE A 89 8.18 8.91 0.27
C PHE A 89 7.94 7.41 0.20
N TYR A 90 7.03 6.87 1.00
CA TYR A 90 6.71 5.45 0.99
C TYR A 90 6.19 4.99 -0.37
N TYR A 91 5.15 5.62 -0.91
CA TYR A 91 4.65 5.27 -2.24
C TYR A 91 5.67 5.54 -3.35
N GLY A 92 6.45 6.63 -3.25
CA GLY A 92 7.49 6.95 -4.22
C GLY A 92 8.58 5.90 -4.27
N LEU A 93 9.16 5.53 -3.12
CA LEU A 93 10.20 4.52 -3.02
C LEU A 93 9.68 3.13 -3.42
N ARG A 94 8.46 2.78 -3.02
CA ARG A 94 7.79 1.55 -3.43
C ARG A 94 7.62 1.48 -4.94
N GLY A 95 7.16 2.56 -5.57
CA GLY A 95 7.02 2.62 -7.02
C GLY A 95 8.36 2.43 -7.73
N LEU A 96 9.42 3.13 -7.29
CA LEU A 96 10.75 2.98 -7.84
C LEU A 96 11.30 1.55 -7.68
N SER A 97 11.13 0.94 -6.51
CA SER A 97 11.57 -0.43 -6.25
C SER A 97 10.85 -1.46 -7.14
N LEU A 98 9.55 -1.27 -7.39
CA LEU A 98 8.77 -2.15 -8.27
C LEU A 98 9.17 -2.00 -9.75
N PHE A 99 9.62 -0.82 -10.21
CA PHE A 99 10.18 -0.67 -11.54
C PHE A 99 11.47 -1.47 -11.74
N LEU A 100 12.28 -1.57 -10.69
CA LEU A 100 13.54 -2.30 -10.73
C LEU A 100 13.36 -3.82 -10.59
N LEU A 101 12.27 -4.27 -9.95
CA LEU A 101 12.09 -5.68 -9.58
C LEU A 101 12.27 -6.67 -10.75
N PRO A 102 11.65 -6.47 -11.93
CA PRO A 102 11.82 -7.42 -13.04
C PRO A 102 13.28 -7.61 -13.47
N SER A 103 14.11 -6.59 -13.32
CA SER A 103 15.53 -6.63 -13.73
C SER A 103 16.47 -7.17 -12.65
N ILE A 104 15.99 -7.39 -11.43
CA ILE A 104 16.79 -7.89 -10.29
C ILE A 104 16.32 -9.25 -9.77
N LEU A 105 15.36 -9.88 -10.44
CA LEU A 105 14.99 -11.28 -10.21
C LEU A 105 15.96 -12.18 -10.97
N PHE A 106 16.67 -13.02 -10.22
CA PHE A 106 17.66 -13.96 -10.76
C PHE A 106 17.34 -15.37 -10.27
N SER A 107 17.96 -16.38 -10.90
CA SER A 107 17.82 -17.79 -10.51
C SER A 107 18.39 -18.11 -9.11
N THR A 108 19.22 -17.24 -8.56
CA THR A 108 19.80 -17.36 -7.23
C THR A 108 19.60 -16.09 -6.43
N MET A 109 19.79 -16.19 -5.11
CA MET A 109 19.76 -15.03 -4.23
C MET A 109 20.91 -14.06 -4.60
N HIS A 110 20.56 -12.89 -5.11
CA HIS A 110 21.49 -11.84 -5.50
C HIS A 110 21.45 -10.68 -4.52
N PRO A 111 22.55 -9.94 -4.27
CA PRO A 111 22.56 -8.77 -3.38
C PRO A 111 21.51 -7.72 -3.73
N SER A 112 21.25 -7.47 -5.02
CA SER A 112 20.21 -6.52 -5.45
C SER A 112 18.79 -6.96 -5.06
N THR A 113 18.51 -8.27 -5.14
CA THR A 113 17.23 -8.83 -4.67
C THR A 113 17.09 -8.68 -3.15
N LEU A 114 18.17 -8.90 -2.38
CA LEU A 114 18.16 -8.68 -0.92
C LEU A 114 17.92 -7.21 -0.58
N VAL A 115 18.55 -6.29 -1.27
CA VAL A 115 18.31 -4.84 -1.08
C VAL A 115 16.84 -4.52 -1.33
N PHE A 116 16.25 -5.04 -2.41
CA PHE A 116 14.81 -4.88 -2.67
C PHE A 116 13.98 -5.42 -1.49
N ILE A 117 14.23 -6.64 -1.03
CA ILE A 117 13.51 -7.30 0.07
C ILE A 117 13.55 -6.46 1.36
N ILE A 118 14.73 -5.93 1.72
CA ILE A 118 14.89 -5.07 2.90
C ILE A 118 14.07 -3.79 2.76
N PHE A 119 14.26 -3.05 1.67
CA PHE A 119 13.56 -1.79 1.44
C PHE A 119 12.06 -1.97 1.32
N TYR A 120 11.64 -2.98 0.57
CA TYR A 120 10.22 -3.27 0.37
C TYR A 120 9.55 -3.75 1.67
N GLY A 121 10.28 -4.54 2.48
CA GLY A 121 9.81 -4.97 3.79
C GLY A 121 9.64 -3.81 4.75
N LEU A 122 10.63 -2.92 4.86
CA LEU A 122 10.54 -1.72 5.70
C LEU A 122 9.36 -0.82 5.32
N ASP A 123 8.90 -0.88 4.07
CA ASP A 123 7.79 -0.07 3.55
C ASP A 123 6.44 -0.81 3.54
N TRP A 124 6.39 -2.14 3.75
CA TRP A 124 5.21 -2.97 3.51
C TRP A 124 3.94 -2.44 4.20
N VAL A 125 3.93 -2.31 5.51
CA VAL A 125 2.83 -1.76 6.33
C VAL A 125 3.14 -0.35 6.84
N ALA A 126 4.32 0.19 6.55
CA ALA A 126 4.73 1.52 7.00
C ALA A 126 3.78 2.66 6.57
N THR A 127 2.96 2.44 5.54
CA THR A 127 1.91 3.37 5.10
C THR A 127 0.70 3.43 6.05
N VAL A 128 0.51 2.46 6.95
CA VAL A 128 -0.66 2.37 7.85
C VAL A 128 -0.68 3.47 8.90
N PRO A 129 0.37 3.69 9.72
CA PRO A 129 0.34 4.72 10.76
C PRO A 129 0.01 6.13 10.21
N PRO A 130 0.67 6.64 9.16
CA PRO A 130 0.34 7.95 8.61
C PRO A 130 -1.05 8.00 7.96
N THR A 131 -1.56 6.89 7.40
CA THR A 131 -2.93 6.82 6.87
C THR A 131 -3.95 6.94 7.98
N ILE A 132 -3.78 6.24 9.12
CA ILE A 132 -4.66 6.36 10.29
C ILE A 132 -4.65 7.80 10.83
N MET A 133 -3.47 8.43 10.89
CA MET A 133 -3.35 9.83 11.33
C MET A 133 -4.16 10.76 10.40
N LEU A 134 -4.09 10.57 9.08
CA LEU A 134 -4.86 11.37 8.14
C LEU A 134 -6.37 11.08 8.21
N CYS A 135 -6.80 9.86 8.54
CA CYS A 135 -8.21 9.56 8.77
C CYS A 135 -8.80 10.40 9.94
N ARG A 136 -7.99 10.77 10.94
CA ARG A 136 -8.40 11.68 12.02
C ARG A 136 -8.73 13.07 11.50
N HIS A 137 -8.08 13.51 10.42
CA HIS A 137 -8.32 14.82 9.82
C HIS A 137 -9.62 14.87 9.00
N VAL A 138 -10.16 13.73 8.56
CA VAL A 138 -11.39 13.69 7.74
C VAL A 138 -12.65 13.93 8.60
N LEU A 139 -12.85 13.15 9.68
CA LEU A 139 -14.03 13.24 10.55
C LEU A 139 -13.72 13.41 12.06
N GLY A 140 -12.47 13.76 12.39
CA GLY A 140 -12.02 13.88 13.77
C GLY A 140 -11.67 12.53 14.43
N VAL A 141 -11.12 12.62 15.65
CA VAL A 141 -10.55 11.47 16.37
C VAL A 141 -11.58 10.40 16.70
N GLN A 142 -12.82 10.81 17.06
CA GLN A 142 -13.87 9.89 17.51
C GLN A 142 -14.31 8.89 16.44
N ARG A 143 -14.20 9.23 15.15
CA ARG A 143 -14.61 8.39 14.02
C ARG A 143 -13.45 7.85 13.19
N ALA A 144 -12.22 8.19 13.56
CA ALA A 144 -11.02 7.84 12.79
C ALA A 144 -10.91 6.34 12.47
N THR A 145 -11.19 5.48 13.45
CA THR A 145 -11.14 4.02 13.27
C THR A 145 -12.17 3.53 12.24
N VAL A 146 -13.39 4.10 12.26
CA VAL A 146 -14.43 3.72 11.30
C VAL A 146 -14.09 4.25 9.90
N VAL A 147 -13.56 5.47 9.80
CA VAL A 147 -13.04 6.03 8.53
C VAL A 147 -11.93 5.16 7.98
N TYR A 148 -10.96 4.78 8.81
CA TYR A 148 -9.88 3.87 8.40
C TYR A 148 -10.42 2.52 7.93
N GLY A 149 -11.42 1.96 8.61
CA GLY A 149 -12.08 0.72 8.15
C GLY A 149 -12.61 0.83 6.72
N TRP A 150 -13.24 1.95 6.33
CA TRP A 150 -13.67 2.20 4.96
C TRP A 150 -12.51 2.42 3.99
N VAL A 151 -11.45 3.09 4.40
CA VAL A 151 -10.21 3.22 3.60
C VAL A 151 -9.57 1.86 3.39
N PHE A 152 -9.59 0.98 4.40
CA PHE A 152 -9.09 -0.38 4.32
C PHE A 152 -9.90 -1.28 3.36
N VAL A 153 -11.19 -1.01 3.15
CA VAL A 153 -11.96 -1.66 2.07
C VAL A 153 -11.29 -1.39 0.72
N GLY A 154 -10.82 -0.16 0.47
CA GLY A 154 -10.05 0.17 -0.73
C GLY A 154 -8.82 -0.71 -0.89
N HIS A 155 -8.05 -0.91 0.19
CA HIS A 155 -6.89 -1.81 0.20
C HIS A 155 -7.24 -3.24 -0.22
N GLN A 156 -8.30 -3.81 0.33
CA GLN A 156 -8.73 -5.18 0.00
C GLN A 156 -9.20 -5.31 -1.44
N VAL A 157 -9.92 -4.31 -1.96
CA VAL A 157 -10.31 -4.26 -3.37
C VAL A 157 -9.07 -4.17 -4.27
N GLY A 158 -8.11 -3.33 -3.94
CA GLY A 158 -6.83 -3.23 -4.66
C GLY A 158 -6.05 -4.54 -4.68
N ALA A 159 -5.95 -5.20 -3.53
CA ALA A 159 -5.31 -6.52 -3.42
C ALA A 159 -5.99 -7.56 -4.32
N SER A 160 -7.32 -7.62 -4.31
CA SER A 160 -8.09 -8.56 -5.14
C SER A 160 -7.90 -8.28 -6.64
N VAL A 161 -7.93 -7.00 -7.04
CA VAL A 161 -7.71 -6.59 -8.44
C VAL A 161 -6.31 -6.99 -8.92
N ALA A 162 -5.27 -6.79 -8.11
CA ALA A 162 -3.91 -7.16 -8.49
C ALA A 162 -3.69 -8.67 -8.51
N ALA A 163 -4.25 -9.41 -7.54
CA ALA A 163 -4.14 -10.86 -7.49
C ALA A 163 -4.71 -11.51 -8.76
N ILE A 164 -5.89 -11.06 -9.21
CA ILE A 164 -6.50 -11.57 -10.44
C ILE A 164 -5.81 -10.98 -11.68
N GLY A 165 -5.58 -9.66 -11.68
CA GLY A 165 -5.05 -8.95 -12.84
C GLY A 165 -3.65 -9.39 -13.23
N ALA A 166 -2.75 -9.58 -12.26
CA ALA A 166 -1.38 -10.05 -12.52
C ALA A 166 -1.36 -11.49 -13.04
N ALA A 167 -2.24 -12.37 -12.52
CA ALA A 167 -2.39 -13.73 -13.05
C ALA A 167 -2.82 -13.73 -14.52
N VAL A 168 -3.83 -12.90 -14.87
CA VAL A 168 -4.32 -12.76 -16.25
C VAL A 168 -3.23 -12.21 -17.17
N LEU A 169 -2.49 -11.20 -16.73
CA LEU A 169 -1.39 -10.62 -17.50
C LEU A 169 -0.30 -11.67 -17.76
N ARG A 170 0.11 -12.43 -16.74
CA ARG A 170 1.09 -13.49 -16.89
C ARG A 170 0.66 -14.55 -17.92
N VAL A 171 -0.61 -15.01 -17.84
CA VAL A 171 -1.14 -16.01 -18.79
C VAL A 171 -1.14 -15.49 -20.23
N LYS A 172 -1.45 -14.18 -20.43
CA LYS A 172 -1.53 -13.58 -21.77
C LYS A 172 -0.18 -13.14 -22.34
N LEU A 173 0.75 -12.70 -21.49
CA LEU A 173 2.01 -12.06 -21.92
C LEU A 173 3.24 -12.91 -21.62
N GLY A 174 3.09 -13.97 -20.82
CA GLY A 174 4.16 -14.91 -20.50
C GLY A 174 5.00 -14.54 -19.27
N ASP A 175 4.87 -13.30 -18.74
CA ASP A 175 5.60 -12.82 -17.58
C ASP A 175 4.80 -11.86 -16.71
N TYR A 176 5.40 -11.42 -15.58
CA TYR A 176 4.83 -10.47 -14.64
C TYR A 176 5.32 -9.02 -14.81
N ALA A 177 6.23 -8.74 -15.74
CA ALA A 177 6.90 -7.44 -15.84
C ALA A 177 5.90 -6.28 -15.99
N ILE A 178 4.89 -6.43 -16.85
CA ILE A 178 3.86 -5.41 -17.04
C ILE A 178 3.02 -5.19 -15.77
N ALA A 179 2.71 -6.24 -15.00
CA ALA A 179 2.01 -6.09 -13.73
C ALA A 179 2.83 -5.27 -12.72
N PHE A 180 4.14 -5.50 -12.65
CA PHE A 180 5.04 -4.70 -11.81
C PHE A 180 5.11 -3.24 -12.28
N TYR A 181 5.23 -2.97 -13.59
CA TYR A 181 5.28 -1.60 -14.12
C TYR A 181 3.97 -0.82 -13.92
N ILE A 182 2.82 -1.46 -14.09
CA ILE A 182 1.51 -0.85 -13.79
C ILE A 182 1.44 -0.48 -12.31
N SER A 183 1.78 -1.42 -11.43
CA SER A 183 1.76 -1.19 -9.98
C SER A 183 2.72 -0.08 -9.56
N ALA A 184 3.93 -0.08 -10.12
CA ALA A 184 4.94 0.95 -9.91
C ALA A 184 4.42 2.35 -10.30
N THR A 185 3.83 2.46 -11.49
CA THR A 185 3.24 3.72 -11.96
C THR A 185 2.11 4.19 -11.06
N MET A 186 1.21 3.28 -10.63
CA MET A 186 0.14 3.62 -9.70
C MET A 186 0.68 4.08 -8.35
N CYS A 187 1.78 3.50 -7.84
CA CYS A 187 2.43 3.96 -6.62
C CYS A 187 2.98 5.39 -6.77
N LEU A 188 3.62 5.74 -7.90
CA LEU A 188 4.10 7.10 -8.14
C LEU A 188 2.94 8.11 -8.24
N VAL A 189 1.84 7.73 -8.88
CA VAL A 189 0.61 8.56 -8.91
C VAL A 189 0.05 8.74 -7.50
N ALA A 190 -0.01 7.68 -6.70
CA ALA A 190 -0.44 7.73 -5.30
C ALA A 190 0.46 8.65 -4.46
N ALA A 191 1.79 8.59 -4.65
CA ALA A 191 2.74 9.49 -3.99
C ALA A 191 2.42 10.98 -4.24
N LEU A 192 2.09 11.34 -5.47
CA LEU A 192 1.70 12.71 -5.79
C LEU A 192 0.31 13.06 -5.26
N ALA A 193 -0.62 12.11 -5.27
CA ALA A 193 -1.99 12.32 -4.83
C ALA A 193 -2.09 12.61 -3.32
N VAL A 194 -1.30 11.95 -2.46
CA VAL A 194 -1.33 12.17 -1.00
C VAL A 194 -0.94 13.59 -0.61
N LEU A 195 -0.12 14.28 -1.40
CA LEU A 195 0.26 15.68 -1.13
C LEU A 195 -0.92 16.66 -1.29
N ARG A 196 -1.99 16.25 -1.96
CA ARG A 196 -3.21 17.05 -2.18
C ARG A 196 -4.22 16.96 -1.03
N ILE A 197 -3.99 16.11 -0.03
CA ILE A 197 -4.82 16.01 1.19
C ILE A 197 -4.64 17.30 2.00
N ALA A 198 -5.75 17.81 2.58
CA ALA A 198 -5.75 19.03 3.37
C ALA A 198 -4.88 18.92 4.63
N LYS A 199 -4.33 20.06 5.07
CA LYS A 199 -3.43 20.14 6.24
C LYS A 199 -4.16 20.18 7.60
N GLY A 200 -5.44 19.98 7.65
CA GLY A 200 -6.20 20.11 8.90
C GLY A 200 -7.55 19.42 8.86
N VAL A 201 -8.22 19.40 10.01
CA VAL A 201 -9.57 18.81 10.14
C VAL A 201 -10.53 19.54 9.21
N ASN A 202 -11.28 18.79 8.42
CA ASN A 202 -12.25 19.35 7.48
C ASN A 202 -13.51 19.80 8.24
N ALA A 203 -13.49 21.03 8.80
CA ALA A 203 -14.54 21.60 9.64
C ALA A 203 -15.93 21.64 8.96
N ALA A 204 -15.96 21.65 7.63
CA ALA A 204 -17.21 21.63 6.86
C ALA A 204 -17.99 20.30 6.99
N ILE A 205 -17.28 19.19 7.21
CA ILE A 205 -17.89 17.85 7.32
C ILE A 205 -18.39 17.60 8.76
N LEU A 206 -17.84 18.31 9.75
CA LEU A 206 -18.24 18.15 11.16
C LEU A 206 -19.59 18.84 11.48
N ARG A 207 -20.06 19.75 10.64
CA ARG A 207 -21.27 20.56 10.84
C ARG A 207 -22.52 20.03 10.12
N GLY A 208 -22.42 18.97 9.35
CA GLY A 208 -23.52 18.30 8.62
C GLY A 208 -23.76 16.88 9.13
#